data_888605fff20c3f26505bd31176d19409
#
_entry.id   888605fff20c3f26505bd31176d19409
#
_cell.length_a   1.000
_cell.length_b   1.000
_cell.length_c   1.000
_cell.angle_alpha   90.00
_cell.angle_beta   90.00
_cell.angle_gamma   90.00
#
_symmetry.space_group_name_H-M   'P 1'
#
loop_
_entity.id
_entity.type
_entity.pdbx_description
1 polymer ?
#
loop_
_entity_poly.entity_id
_entity_poly.type
_entity_poly.pdbx_seq_one_letter_code
_entity_poly.pdbx_strand_id
1 'polypeptide(L)'
;MLFDSHMHCDYSTDSSMNISEAIRAARKANVGMIVTEHWDYDYPTNPYAFLFDVDDYFKQFNVYRSESILLGIEVGMQKHIVTKDEALIKAHPFDCVIASMHCVNGRDLYEPNSYNGLTKAEALQEFLEDSIANVRLYRDFDIFGHIDYISRYMPYEDQELYYEEFPALWDELFKLLIDGGKVLEINTRRLDSLKAVETLEVLYQRYQELGGRYISLGSDAHYKEHVGRRMAVAKK
;
A
#
# COMPACT_ATOMS: atom_id res chain seq x y z
N MET A 1 15.22 -2.91 -15.07
CA MET A 1 13.78 -2.97 -15.45
C MET A 1 13.01 -2.21 -14.40
N LEU A 2 11.97 -1.45 -14.75
CA LEU A 2 11.06 -0.86 -13.77
C LEU A 2 10.07 -1.93 -13.34
N PHE A 3 9.74 -1.96 -12.05
CA PHE A 3 8.70 -2.85 -11.51
C PHE A 3 7.43 -2.09 -11.21
N ASP A 4 6.30 -2.73 -11.47
CA ASP A 4 5.04 -2.48 -10.80
C ASP A 4 5.04 -3.33 -9.54
N SER A 5 5.32 -2.69 -8.40
CA SER A 5 5.58 -3.40 -7.15
C SER A 5 4.35 -3.65 -6.31
N HIS A 6 3.15 -3.32 -6.80
CA HIS A 6 1.91 -3.46 -6.07
C HIS A 6 0.76 -3.82 -7.00
N MET A 7 0.32 -5.07 -6.97
CA MET A 7 -0.85 -5.55 -7.72
C MET A 7 -1.43 -6.83 -7.12
N HIS A 8 -2.70 -7.07 -7.40
CA HIS A 8 -3.49 -8.16 -6.84
C HIS A 8 -4.00 -9.10 -7.94
N CYS A 9 -3.92 -10.38 -7.67
CA CYS A 9 -4.51 -11.41 -8.49
C CYS A 9 -5.68 -12.09 -7.75
N ASP A 10 -6.01 -13.30 -8.16
CA ASP A 10 -7.20 -14.04 -7.73
C ASP A 10 -7.14 -14.67 -6.31
N TYR A 11 -6.06 -14.44 -5.56
CA TYR A 11 -6.03 -14.69 -4.11
C TYR A 11 -6.58 -13.51 -3.29
N SER A 12 -6.62 -12.31 -3.83
CA SER A 12 -7.31 -11.16 -3.24
C SER A 12 -8.79 -11.18 -3.62
N THR A 13 -9.68 -11.13 -2.63
CA THR A 13 -11.13 -11.31 -2.84
C THR A 13 -11.78 -10.23 -3.70
N ASP A 14 -11.16 -9.07 -3.80
CA ASP A 14 -11.58 -7.91 -4.59
C ASP A 14 -10.89 -7.80 -5.96
N SER A 15 -10.03 -8.77 -6.30
CA SER A 15 -9.43 -8.88 -7.62
C SER A 15 -9.99 -10.07 -8.41
N SER A 16 -10.26 -9.85 -9.69
CA SER A 16 -10.65 -10.90 -10.64
C SER A 16 -9.55 -11.21 -11.66
N MET A 17 -8.38 -10.61 -11.51
CA MET A 17 -7.26 -10.76 -12.41
C MET A 17 -6.49 -12.05 -12.11
N ASN A 18 -6.45 -13.01 -13.04
CA ASN A 18 -5.59 -14.16 -12.86
C ASN A 18 -4.12 -13.83 -13.20
N ILE A 19 -3.18 -14.60 -12.64
CA ILE A 19 -1.74 -14.35 -12.82
C ILE A 19 -1.30 -14.31 -14.29
N SER A 20 -1.90 -15.11 -15.16
CA SER A 20 -1.56 -15.11 -16.58
C SER A 20 -1.99 -13.82 -17.28
N GLU A 21 -3.08 -13.20 -16.84
CA GLU A 21 -3.51 -11.88 -17.31
C GLU A 21 -2.58 -10.79 -16.81
N ALA A 22 -2.20 -10.83 -15.52
CA ALA A 22 -1.22 -9.91 -14.93
C ALA A 22 0.12 -9.95 -15.69
N ILE A 23 0.65 -11.15 -15.95
CA ILE A 23 1.90 -11.34 -16.70
C ILE A 23 1.81 -10.74 -18.11
N ARG A 24 0.70 -10.97 -18.82
CA ARG A 24 0.52 -10.38 -20.16
C ARG A 24 0.42 -8.85 -20.11
N ALA A 25 -0.26 -8.32 -19.12
CA ALA A 25 -0.41 -6.89 -18.92
C ALA A 25 0.93 -6.22 -18.55
N ALA A 26 1.71 -6.81 -17.63
CA ALA A 26 3.03 -6.31 -17.24
C ALA A 26 4.02 -6.32 -18.45
N ARG A 27 4.02 -7.39 -19.25
CA ARG A 27 4.80 -7.44 -20.50
C ARG A 27 4.40 -6.35 -21.47
N LYS A 28 3.09 -6.11 -21.65
CA LYS A 28 2.57 -5.03 -22.51
C LYS A 28 2.98 -3.65 -22.01
N ALA A 29 2.97 -3.45 -20.70
CA ALA A 29 3.41 -2.21 -20.06
C ALA A 29 4.95 -2.06 -20.00
N ASN A 30 5.71 -3.11 -20.38
CA ASN A 30 7.17 -3.16 -20.29
C ASN A 30 7.69 -2.93 -18.87
N VAL A 31 7.08 -3.58 -17.88
CA VAL A 31 7.45 -3.55 -16.47
C VAL A 31 7.67 -4.98 -15.95
N GLY A 32 8.53 -5.12 -14.93
CA GLY A 32 8.48 -6.26 -14.04
C GLY A 32 7.27 -6.13 -13.11
N MET A 33 6.92 -7.21 -12.41
CA MET A 33 5.78 -7.20 -11.52
C MET A 33 6.08 -7.89 -10.19
N ILE A 34 5.47 -7.40 -9.13
CA ILE A 34 5.40 -8.09 -7.84
C ILE A 34 3.92 -8.32 -7.54
N VAL A 35 3.50 -9.57 -7.40
CA VAL A 35 2.14 -9.89 -6.96
C VAL A 35 2.11 -9.77 -5.45
N THR A 36 1.22 -8.92 -4.93
CA THR A 36 1.12 -8.57 -3.50
C THR A 36 -0.32 -8.73 -3.04
N GLU A 37 -0.74 -9.99 -2.87
CA GLU A 37 -2.11 -10.28 -2.46
C GLU A 37 -2.42 -9.71 -1.09
N HIS A 38 -3.66 -9.30 -0.87
CA HIS A 38 -4.12 -8.77 0.41
C HIS A 38 -4.01 -9.80 1.54
N TRP A 39 -3.49 -9.34 2.68
CA TRP A 39 -3.55 -10.03 3.95
C TRP A 39 -3.94 -9.05 5.05
N ASP A 40 -5.23 -8.97 5.32
CA ASP A 40 -5.79 -8.11 6.36
C ASP A 40 -6.42 -8.99 7.44
N TYR A 41 -5.62 -9.41 8.41
CA TYR A 41 -6.10 -10.24 9.50
C TYR A 41 -7.02 -9.43 10.42
N ASP A 42 -8.11 -10.06 10.86
CA ASP A 42 -9.11 -9.44 11.74
C ASP A 42 -9.72 -8.14 11.17
N TYR A 43 -10.03 -8.17 9.87
CA TYR A 43 -10.61 -7.02 9.16
C TYR A 43 -11.98 -6.67 9.75
N PRO A 44 -12.27 -5.38 10.08
CA PRO A 44 -13.43 -4.99 10.90
C PRO A 44 -14.79 -5.43 10.35
N THR A 45 -14.99 -5.37 9.05
CA THR A 45 -16.27 -5.71 8.41
C THR A 45 -16.45 -7.20 8.22
N ASN A 46 -15.36 -7.94 8.02
CA ASN A 46 -15.34 -9.40 7.92
C ASN A 46 -13.92 -9.90 8.19
N PRO A 47 -13.65 -10.54 9.34
CA PRO A 47 -12.29 -10.91 9.75
C PRO A 47 -11.60 -11.95 8.85
N TYR A 48 -12.32 -12.51 7.89
CA TYR A 48 -11.79 -13.49 6.92
C TYR A 48 -11.80 -13.00 5.48
N ALA A 49 -12.24 -11.76 5.22
CA ALA A 49 -12.45 -11.26 3.85
C ALA A 49 -11.15 -11.25 3.02
N PHE A 50 -10.04 -10.89 3.64
CA PHE A 50 -8.75 -10.72 2.96
C PHE A 50 -7.71 -11.70 3.50
N LEU A 51 -8.12 -12.96 3.70
CA LEU A 51 -7.20 -14.05 4.05
C LEU A 51 -7.21 -15.10 2.95
N PHE A 52 -6.04 -15.65 2.65
CA PHE A 52 -5.88 -16.71 1.67
C PHE A 52 -4.91 -17.79 2.18
N ASP A 53 -4.88 -18.94 1.52
CA ASP A 53 -3.91 -20.00 1.80
C ASP A 53 -2.56 -19.63 1.17
N VAL A 54 -1.61 -19.18 2.02
CA VAL A 54 -0.30 -18.72 1.57
C VAL A 54 0.56 -19.87 1.05
N ASP A 55 0.40 -21.08 1.58
CA ASP A 55 1.11 -22.25 1.06
C ASP A 55 0.61 -22.61 -0.33
N ASP A 56 -0.71 -22.54 -0.57
CA ASP A 56 -1.27 -22.77 -1.90
C ASP A 56 -0.87 -21.64 -2.88
N TYR A 57 -0.83 -20.39 -2.44
CA TYR A 57 -0.31 -19.27 -3.24
C TYR A 57 1.09 -19.54 -3.76
N PHE A 58 2.02 -19.90 -2.90
CA PHE A 58 3.38 -20.25 -3.34
C PHE A 58 3.40 -21.51 -4.21
N LYS A 59 2.63 -22.52 -3.89
CA LYS A 59 2.53 -23.75 -4.69
C LYS A 59 2.04 -23.47 -6.11
N GLN A 60 1.06 -22.56 -6.29
CA GLN A 60 0.50 -22.22 -7.60
C GLN A 60 1.38 -21.23 -8.37
N PHE A 61 1.95 -20.22 -7.68
CA PHE A 61 2.60 -19.10 -8.35
C PHE A 61 4.12 -19.21 -8.48
N ASN A 62 4.80 -20.06 -7.70
CA ASN A 62 6.26 -20.27 -7.82
C ASN A 62 6.73 -20.67 -9.23
N VAL A 63 5.90 -21.34 -10.00
CA VAL A 63 6.23 -21.73 -11.39
C VAL A 63 6.42 -20.52 -12.32
N TYR A 64 5.87 -19.36 -11.97
CA TYR A 64 5.99 -18.10 -12.71
C TYR A 64 7.13 -17.20 -12.20
N ARG A 65 7.66 -17.47 -10.98
CA ARG A 65 8.68 -16.65 -10.34
C ARG A 65 9.96 -16.58 -11.18
N SER A 66 10.47 -15.39 -11.40
CA SER A 66 11.63 -15.10 -12.25
C SER A 66 12.24 -13.75 -11.89
N GLU A 67 13.28 -13.30 -12.59
CA GLU A 67 13.86 -11.97 -12.41
C GLU A 67 12.89 -10.82 -12.71
N SER A 68 11.77 -11.06 -13.37
CA SER A 68 10.76 -10.04 -13.71
C SER A 68 9.39 -10.30 -13.11
N ILE A 69 9.22 -11.40 -12.39
CA ILE A 69 7.96 -11.77 -11.70
C ILE A 69 8.33 -12.21 -10.30
N LEU A 70 7.95 -11.41 -9.31
CA LEU A 70 8.23 -11.64 -7.91
C LEU A 70 6.92 -11.90 -7.16
N LEU A 71 7.03 -12.60 -6.03
CA LEU A 71 5.90 -12.96 -5.18
C LEU A 71 6.02 -12.27 -3.84
N GLY A 72 5.11 -11.35 -3.57
CA GLY A 72 5.04 -10.58 -2.35
C GLY A 72 3.71 -10.75 -1.63
N ILE A 73 3.47 -9.86 -0.69
CA ILE A 73 2.24 -9.78 0.08
C ILE A 73 1.99 -8.31 0.47
N GLU A 74 0.74 -7.91 0.55
CA GLU A 74 0.33 -6.67 1.18
C GLU A 74 -0.38 -6.97 2.50
N VAL A 75 0.20 -6.51 3.63
CA VAL A 75 -0.37 -6.70 4.96
C VAL A 75 -1.05 -5.43 5.45
N GLY A 76 -2.30 -5.55 5.89
CA GLY A 76 -3.02 -4.46 6.54
C GLY A 76 -2.57 -4.29 7.98
N MET A 77 -1.88 -3.19 8.27
CA MET A 77 -1.31 -2.92 9.59
C MET A 77 -2.41 -2.64 10.63
N GLN A 78 -2.40 -3.39 11.71
CA GLN A 78 -3.20 -3.12 12.91
C GLN A 78 -2.41 -3.50 14.17
N LYS A 79 -2.36 -2.62 15.16
CA LYS A 79 -1.52 -2.77 16.38
C LYS A 79 -1.69 -4.10 17.11
N HIS A 80 -2.90 -4.65 17.12
CA HIS A 80 -3.21 -5.86 17.90
C HIS A 80 -2.84 -7.17 17.18
N ILE A 81 -2.50 -7.14 15.89
CA ILE A 81 -2.17 -8.33 15.09
C ILE A 81 -0.71 -8.43 14.67
N VAL A 82 0.13 -7.46 15.02
CA VAL A 82 1.57 -7.39 14.65
C VAL A 82 2.28 -8.74 14.76
N THR A 83 2.13 -9.43 15.88
CA THR A 83 2.82 -10.71 16.11
C THR A 83 2.37 -11.80 15.12
N LYS A 84 1.11 -11.78 14.68
CA LYS A 84 0.59 -12.75 13.72
C LYS A 84 1.11 -12.46 12.31
N ASP A 85 1.09 -11.20 11.90
CA ASP A 85 1.60 -10.78 10.59
C ASP A 85 3.10 -11.04 10.49
N GLU A 86 3.89 -10.68 11.50
CA GLU A 86 5.32 -10.97 11.50
C GLU A 86 5.62 -12.47 11.50
N ALA A 87 4.82 -13.28 12.18
CA ALA A 87 4.98 -14.74 12.16
C ALA A 87 4.70 -15.29 10.75
N LEU A 88 3.66 -14.80 10.06
CA LEU A 88 3.35 -15.17 8.68
C LEU A 88 4.48 -14.78 7.73
N ILE A 89 4.94 -13.53 7.81
CA ILE A 89 6.00 -12.99 6.94
C ILE A 89 7.28 -13.84 7.10
N LYS A 90 7.66 -14.16 8.33
CA LYS A 90 8.86 -14.99 8.62
C LYS A 90 8.72 -16.44 8.19
N ALA A 91 7.50 -16.95 8.12
CA ALA A 91 7.26 -18.35 7.76
C ALA A 91 7.34 -18.61 6.24
N HIS A 92 7.24 -17.58 5.41
CA HIS A 92 7.12 -17.74 3.95
C HIS A 92 8.16 -16.89 3.20
N PRO A 93 8.64 -17.36 2.03
CA PRO A 93 9.71 -16.71 1.29
C PRO A 93 9.20 -15.60 0.35
N PHE A 94 8.53 -14.60 0.89
CA PHE A 94 8.11 -13.42 0.12
C PHE A 94 9.32 -12.66 -0.42
N ASP A 95 9.23 -12.18 -1.66
CA ASP A 95 10.25 -11.32 -2.28
C ASP A 95 10.09 -9.85 -1.83
N CYS A 96 8.87 -9.48 -1.42
CA CYS A 96 8.51 -8.13 -0.99
C CYS A 96 7.31 -8.17 -0.05
N VAL A 97 7.36 -7.36 0.98
CA VAL A 97 6.26 -7.16 1.91
C VAL A 97 5.87 -5.68 1.89
N ILE A 98 4.65 -5.39 1.47
CA ILE A 98 4.03 -4.07 1.60
C ILE A 98 3.25 -4.04 2.92
N ALA A 99 3.39 -2.98 3.70
CA ALA A 99 2.62 -2.72 4.89
C ALA A 99 1.73 -1.49 4.65
N SER A 100 0.41 -1.66 4.78
CA SER A 100 -0.59 -0.69 4.37
C SER A 100 -1.57 -0.35 5.48
N MET A 101 -2.05 0.89 5.50
CA MET A 101 -3.08 1.36 6.42
C MET A 101 -4.45 1.29 5.76
N HIS A 102 -5.14 0.15 5.90
CA HIS A 102 -6.53 -0.02 5.45
C HIS A 102 -7.53 0.33 6.55
N CYS A 103 -7.12 0.20 7.80
CA CYS A 103 -7.92 0.48 8.98
C CYS A 103 -7.25 1.52 9.87
N VAL A 104 -8.04 2.33 10.59
CA VAL A 104 -7.60 3.28 11.61
C VAL A 104 -8.41 3.07 12.89
N ASN A 105 -7.74 2.78 13.99
CA ASN A 105 -8.37 2.51 15.27
C ASN A 105 -9.51 1.46 15.18
N GLY A 106 -9.31 0.39 14.39
CA GLY A 106 -10.28 -0.68 14.17
C GLY A 106 -11.47 -0.29 13.29
N ARG A 107 -11.39 0.79 12.54
CA ARG A 107 -12.40 1.23 11.56
C ARG A 107 -11.86 1.07 10.15
N ASP A 108 -12.62 0.43 9.28
CA ASP A 108 -12.32 0.28 7.86
C ASP A 108 -12.43 1.63 7.13
N LEU A 109 -11.33 2.09 6.54
CA LEU A 109 -11.29 3.39 5.83
C LEU A 109 -12.11 3.38 4.53
N TYR A 110 -12.43 2.21 4.00
CA TYR A 110 -13.33 2.08 2.83
C TYR A 110 -14.78 2.44 3.18
N GLU A 111 -15.19 2.22 4.43
CA GLU A 111 -16.57 2.40 4.88
C GLU A 111 -16.87 3.88 5.20
N PRO A 112 -17.86 4.51 4.55
CA PRO A 112 -18.21 5.91 4.81
C PRO A 112 -18.56 6.19 6.29
N ASN A 113 -19.11 5.20 6.99
CA ASN A 113 -19.47 5.32 8.41
C ASN A 113 -18.25 5.48 9.33
N SER A 114 -17.06 5.11 8.87
CA SER A 114 -15.81 5.25 9.61
C SER A 114 -15.44 6.72 9.88
N TYR A 115 -16.05 7.63 9.17
CA TYR A 115 -15.82 9.08 9.27
C TYR A 115 -16.94 9.82 10.04
N ASN A 116 -17.95 9.10 10.53
CA ASN A 116 -19.08 9.73 11.22
C ASN A 116 -18.64 10.52 12.45
N GLY A 117 -19.02 11.80 12.47
CA GLY A 117 -18.70 12.72 13.56
C GLY A 117 -17.29 13.31 13.52
N LEU A 118 -16.48 12.98 12.50
CA LEU A 118 -15.15 13.53 12.31
C LEU A 118 -15.16 14.63 11.23
N THR A 119 -14.38 15.66 11.46
CA THR A 119 -13.94 16.57 10.40
C THR A 119 -12.81 15.93 9.59
N LYS A 120 -12.51 16.47 8.40
CA LYS A 120 -11.36 16.03 7.59
C LYS A 120 -10.05 16.05 8.40
N ALA A 121 -9.83 17.14 9.14
CA ALA A 121 -8.62 17.31 9.93
C ALA A 121 -8.50 16.24 11.03
N GLU A 122 -9.58 15.94 11.75
CA GLU A 122 -9.58 14.88 12.77
C GLU A 122 -9.35 13.50 12.16
N ALA A 123 -9.99 13.18 11.02
CA ALA A 123 -9.79 11.91 10.33
C ALA A 123 -8.34 11.75 9.84
N LEU A 124 -7.74 12.81 9.30
CA LEU A 124 -6.35 12.80 8.85
C LEU A 124 -5.37 12.72 10.02
N GLN A 125 -5.63 13.43 11.11
CA GLN A 125 -4.81 13.35 12.31
C GLN A 125 -4.79 11.92 12.87
N GLU A 126 -5.96 11.29 13.02
CA GLU A 126 -6.06 9.90 13.49
C GLU A 126 -5.33 8.93 12.55
N PHE A 127 -5.45 9.11 11.23
CA PHE A 127 -4.75 8.30 10.24
C PHE A 127 -3.22 8.39 10.42
N LEU A 128 -2.69 9.60 10.57
CA LEU A 128 -1.24 9.80 10.75
C LEU A 128 -0.74 9.27 12.08
N GLU A 129 -1.46 9.53 13.18
CA GLU A 129 -1.10 9.04 14.51
C GLU A 129 -1.12 7.50 14.57
N ASP A 130 -2.13 6.87 13.96
CA ASP A 130 -2.23 5.41 13.91
C ASP A 130 -1.18 4.79 12.96
N SER A 131 -0.86 5.44 11.83
CA SER A 131 0.23 5.06 10.94
C SER A 131 1.58 5.08 11.68
N ILE A 132 1.88 6.16 12.39
CA ILE A 132 3.08 6.30 13.21
C ILE A 132 3.16 5.19 14.27
N ALA A 133 2.05 4.93 14.97
CA ALA A 133 2.00 3.90 15.99
C ALA A 133 2.24 2.49 15.41
N ASN A 134 1.66 2.19 14.25
CA ASN A 134 1.86 0.91 13.56
C ASN A 134 3.30 0.77 13.05
N VAL A 135 3.86 1.78 12.37
CA VAL A 135 5.25 1.74 11.87
C VAL A 135 6.27 1.55 13.00
N ARG A 136 5.99 2.05 14.22
CA ARG A 136 6.84 1.79 15.40
C ARG A 136 6.82 0.34 15.86
N LEU A 137 5.73 -0.38 15.62
CA LEU A 137 5.54 -1.76 16.06
C LEU A 137 6.01 -2.78 15.02
N TYR A 138 5.65 -2.58 13.75
CA TYR A 138 6.00 -3.49 12.67
C TYR A 138 7.47 -3.35 12.27
N ARG A 139 8.18 -4.49 12.14
CA ARG A 139 9.61 -4.53 11.77
C ARG A 139 9.85 -5.18 10.43
N ASP A 140 9.07 -6.22 10.13
CA ASP A 140 9.31 -7.11 9.00
C ASP A 140 8.44 -6.72 7.80
N PHE A 141 8.72 -5.55 7.21
CA PHE A 141 8.16 -5.12 5.93
C PHE A 141 9.20 -4.32 5.14
N ASP A 142 9.01 -4.19 3.84
CA ASP A 142 9.93 -3.50 2.93
C ASP A 142 9.39 -2.13 2.52
N ILE A 143 8.12 -2.06 2.15
CA ILE A 143 7.46 -0.90 1.55
C ILE A 143 6.30 -0.46 2.46
N PHE A 144 6.22 0.84 2.74
CA PHE A 144 5.01 1.44 3.30
C PHE A 144 4.09 1.84 2.13
N GLY A 145 2.95 1.16 2.03
CA GLY A 145 1.99 1.30 0.94
C GLY A 145 1.24 2.64 0.97
N HIS A 146 0.71 3.02 -0.15
CA HIS A 146 -0.19 4.16 -0.44
C HIS A 146 -0.54 5.08 0.75
N ILE A 147 0.34 6.05 1.05
CA ILE A 147 0.10 7.07 2.10
C ILE A 147 -1.20 7.86 1.90
N ASP A 148 -1.77 7.78 0.72
CA ASP A 148 -2.98 8.47 0.29
C ASP A 148 -4.24 7.57 0.26
N TYR A 149 -4.20 6.39 0.92
CA TYR A 149 -5.36 5.48 0.93
C TYR A 149 -6.62 6.14 1.49
N ILE A 150 -6.51 6.87 2.59
CA ILE A 150 -7.63 7.60 3.20
C ILE A 150 -8.30 8.59 2.22
N SER A 151 -7.52 9.22 1.35
CA SER A 151 -8.00 10.17 0.33
C SER A 151 -8.92 9.55 -0.72
N ARG A 152 -8.94 8.22 -0.83
CA ARG A 152 -9.78 7.52 -1.81
C ARG A 152 -11.24 7.44 -1.37
N TYR A 153 -11.49 7.46 -0.05
CA TYR A 153 -12.76 7.03 0.54
C TYR A 153 -13.36 8.04 1.50
N MET A 154 -12.59 8.98 2.06
CA MET A 154 -13.12 9.98 2.97
C MET A 154 -14.20 10.84 2.29
N PRO A 155 -15.36 11.09 2.96
CA PRO A 155 -16.55 11.67 2.35
C PRO A 155 -16.56 13.21 2.32
N TYR A 156 -15.40 13.84 2.30
CA TYR A 156 -15.27 15.29 2.29
C TYR A 156 -15.16 15.83 0.86
N GLU A 157 -15.61 17.08 0.64
CA GLU A 157 -15.51 17.73 -0.68
C GLU A 157 -14.06 17.84 -1.17
N ASP A 158 -13.14 18.19 -0.25
CA ASP A 158 -11.71 18.16 -0.50
C ASP A 158 -11.11 16.91 0.14
N GLN A 159 -10.62 15.99 -0.69
CA GLN A 159 -10.03 14.73 -0.27
C GLN A 159 -8.49 14.73 -0.32
N GLU A 160 -7.86 15.87 -0.62
CA GLU A 160 -6.41 15.92 -0.76
C GLU A 160 -5.69 16.00 0.58
N LEU A 161 -4.44 15.53 0.58
CA LEU A 161 -3.55 15.56 1.74
C LEU A 161 -2.61 16.76 1.61
N TYR A 162 -2.66 17.65 2.56
CA TYR A 162 -1.77 18.81 2.59
C TYR A 162 -0.72 18.64 3.69
N TYR A 163 0.56 18.76 3.32
CA TYR A 163 1.65 18.70 4.29
C TYR A 163 1.47 19.71 5.42
N GLU A 164 1.02 20.92 5.07
CA GLU A 164 0.88 22.06 5.98
C GLU A 164 -0.18 21.85 7.06
N GLU A 165 -1.12 20.93 6.87
CA GLU A 165 -2.15 20.64 7.89
C GLU A 165 -1.52 19.92 9.11
N PHE A 166 -0.54 19.02 8.90
CA PHE A 166 0.08 18.23 9.96
C PHE A 166 1.59 18.02 9.74
N PRO A 167 2.41 19.08 9.60
CA PRO A 167 3.80 18.93 9.21
C PRO A 167 4.64 18.10 10.19
N ALA A 168 4.34 18.20 11.49
CA ALA A 168 5.05 17.43 12.51
C ALA A 168 4.77 15.92 12.43
N LEU A 169 3.52 15.52 12.13
CA LEU A 169 3.15 14.11 12.01
C LEU A 169 3.70 13.51 10.71
N TRP A 170 3.65 14.23 9.60
CA TRP A 170 4.28 13.80 8.35
C TRP A 170 5.78 13.61 8.51
N ASP A 171 6.46 14.59 9.11
CA ASP A 171 7.91 14.51 9.35
C ASP A 171 8.27 13.33 10.26
N GLU A 172 7.47 13.06 11.27
CA GLU A 172 7.67 11.94 12.17
C GLU A 172 7.50 10.60 11.45
N LEU A 173 6.40 10.42 10.68
CA LEU A 173 6.17 9.22 9.89
C LEU A 173 7.32 8.97 8.92
N PHE A 174 7.72 9.99 8.16
CA PHE A 174 8.81 9.88 7.19
C PHE A 174 10.15 9.54 7.84
N LYS A 175 10.48 10.16 8.98
CA LYS A 175 11.72 9.83 9.72
C LYS A 175 11.71 8.39 10.21
N LEU A 176 10.59 7.90 10.73
CA LEU A 176 10.48 6.50 11.16
C LEU A 176 10.71 5.52 10.00
N LEU A 177 10.15 5.80 8.83
CA LEU A 177 10.37 4.98 7.64
C LEU A 177 11.83 5.02 7.19
N ILE A 178 12.44 6.21 7.14
CA ILE A 178 13.84 6.41 6.75
C ILE A 178 14.78 5.70 7.73
N ASP A 179 14.62 5.92 9.03
CA ASP A 179 15.44 5.32 10.07
C ASP A 179 15.28 3.80 10.13
N GLY A 180 14.09 3.30 9.81
CA GLY A 180 13.79 1.88 9.66
C GLY A 180 14.30 1.25 8.36
N GLY A 181 14.88 2.05 7.44
CA GLY A 181 15.30 1.57 6.11
C GLY A 181 14.15 1.13 5.22
N LYS A 182 12.94 1.67 5.45
CA LYS A 182 11.73 1.33 4.68
C LYS A 182 11.63 2.20 3.43
N VAL A 183 11.02 1.61 2.39
CA VAL A 183 10.74 2.27 1.13
C VAL A 183 9.36 2.91 1.19
N LEU A 184 9.19 4.14 0.70
CA LEU A 184 7.90 4.77 0.56
C LEU A 184 7.32 4.47 -0.83
N GLU A 185 6.07 4.04 -0.89
CA GLU A 185 5.40 3.80 -2.16
C GLU A 185 4.87 5.11 -2.77
N ILE A 186 5.07 5.30 -4.07
CA ILE A 186 4.22 6.14 -4.91
C ILE A 186 3.17 5.23 -5.54
N ASN A 187 1.97 5.24 -4.97
CA ASN A 187 0.85 4.53 -5.56
C ASN A 187 0.24 5.35 -6.69
N THR A 188 0.10 4.73 -7.87
CA THR A 188 -0.27 5.48 -9.07
C THR A 188 -1.77 5.59 -9.28
N ARG A 189 -2.59 5.01 -8.39
CA ARG A 189 -4.05 4.93 -8.53
C ARG A 189 -4.75 6.29 -8.63
N ARG A 190 -4.22 7.32 -7.92
CA ARG A 190 -4.79 8.68 -7.92
C ARG A 190 -4.09 9.66 -8.87
N LEU A 191 -3.04 9.25 -9.58
CA LEU A 191 -2.27 10.12 -10.47
C LEU A 191 -3.01 10.52 -11.77
N ASP A 192 -4.29 10.24 -11.91
CA ASP A 192 -5.19 10.83 -12.91
C ASP A 192 -5.68 12.22 -12.50
N SER A 193 -5.66 12.56 -11.21
CA SER A 193 -6.02 13.87 -10.68
C SER A 193 -4.78 14.78 -10.62
N LEU A 194 -4.80 15.90 -11.32
CA LEU A 194 -3.72 16.90 -11.21
C LEU A 194 -3.58 17.42 -9.78
N LYS A 195 -4.69 17.63 -9.09
CA LYS A 195 -4.68 18.09 -7.69
C LYS A 195 -4.02 17.06 -6.77
N ALA A 196 -4.30 15.78 -6.95
CA ALA A 196 -3.62 14.72 -6.20
C ALA A 196 -2.12 14.69 -6.49
N VAL A 197 -1.72 14.85 -7.76
CA VAL A 197 -0.29 14.92 -8.13
C VAL A 197 0.40 16.09 -7.42
N GLU A 198 -0.20 17.30 -7.46
CA GLU A 198 0.38 18.50 -6.85
C GLU A 198 0.56 18.35 -5.33
N THR A 199 -0.43 17.79 -4.62
CA THR A 199 -0.36 17.63 -3.17
C THR A 199 0.57 16.48 -2.75
N LEU A 200 0.57 15.37 -3.48
CA LEU A 200 1.47 14.26 -3.23
C LEU A 200 2.92 14.63 -3.54
N GLU A 201 3.19 15.41 -4.58
CA GLU A 201 4.54 15.88 -4.91
C GLU A 201 5.18 16.61 -3.71
N VAL A 202 4.43 17.48 -3.00
CA VAL A 202 4.92 18.17 -1.80
C VAL A 202 5.33 17.16 -0.72
N LEU A 203 4.52 16.13 -0.49
CA LEU A 203 4.81 15.08 0.50
C LEU A 203 6.08 14.28 0.13
N TYR A 204 6.22 13.88 -1.14
CA TYR A 204 7.41 13.13 -1.57
C TYR A 204 8.68 14.00 -1.62
N GLN A 205 8.57 15.28 -1.96
CA GLN A 205 9.68 16.23 -1.84
C GLN A 205 10.12 16.38 -0.37
N ARG A 206 9.15 16.47 0.54
CA ARG A 206 9.46 16.53 1.97
C ARG A 206 10.15 15.26 2.48
N TYR A 207 9.68 14.07 2.05
CA TYR A 207 10.35 12.80 2.34
C TYR A 207 11.81 12.82 1.87
N GLN A 208 12.07 13.31 0.66
CA GLN A 208 13.42 13.45 0.12
C GLN A 208 14.29 14.44 0.93
N GLU A 209 13.75 15.61 1.30
CA GLU A 209 14.43 16.61 2.13
C GLU A 209 14.86 16.05 3.48
N LEU A 210 14.06 15.15 4.06
CA LEU A 210 14.36 14.47 5.33
C LEU A 210 15.39 13.35 5.19
N GLY A 211 15.84 13.05 3.97
CA GLY A 211 16.87 12.04 3.68
C GLY A 211 16.34 10.74 3.09
N GLY A 212 15.05 10.66 2.75
CA GLY A 212 14.45 9.55 2.01
C GLY A 212 15.11 9.40 0.64
N ARG A 213 15.52 8.16 0.30
CA ARG A 213 16.31 7.90 -0.93
C ARG A 213 15.63 6.93 -1.88
N TYR A 214 14.77 6.08 -1.35
CA TYR A 214 14.18 4.99 -2.09
C TYR A 214 12.66 5.11 -2.09
N ILE A 215 12.10 4.98 -3.28
CA ILE A 215 10.66 4.91 -3.52
C ILE A 215 10.35 3.68 -4.37
N SER A 216 9.20 3.09 -4.15
CA SER A 216 8.62 2.09 -5.05
C SER A 216 7.50 2.70 -5.88
N LEU A 217 7.18 2.07 -7.00
CA LEU A 217 6.03 2.43 -7.82
C LEU A 217 5.06 1.27 -7.83
N GLY A 218 3.84 1.49 -7.39
CA GLY A 218 2.77 0.50 -7.39
C GLY A 218 1.52 0.99 -8.10
N SER A 219 0.94 0.16 -8.95
CA SER A 219 -0.34 0.50 -9.60
C SER A 219 -1.55 0.16 -8.75
N ASP A 220 -1.37 -0.74 -7.78
CA ASP A 220 -2.45 -1.29 -6.97
C ASP A 220 -3.56 -1.87 -7.87
N ALA A 221 -3.11 -2.59 -8.91
CA ALA A 221 -3.98 -3.10 -9.97
C ALA A 221 -4.75 -4.33 -9.49
N HIS A 222 -6.07 -4.26 -9.56
CA HIS A 222 -6.99 -5.37 -9.34
C HIS A 222 -7.59 -5.87 -10.68
N TYR A 223 -7.24 -5.20 -11.77
CA TYR A 223 -7.66 -5.49 -13.13
C TYR A 223 -6.48 -5.30 -14.09
N LYS A 224 -6.38 -6.12 -15.11
CA LYS A 224 -5.27 -6.11 -16.09
C LYS A 224 -5.07 -4.77 -16.80
N GLU A 225 -6.12 -3.99 -16.94
CA GLU A 225 -6.09 -2.66 -17.56
C GLU A 225 -5.34 -1.62 -16.73
N HIS A 226 -5.18 -1.89 -15.43
CA HIS A 226 -4.53 -0.98 -14.49
C HIS A 226 -3.05 -1.30 -14.26
N VAL A 227 -2.57 -2.48 -14.68
CA VAL A 227 -1.17 -2.86 -14.51
C VAL A 227 -0.24 -1.86 -15.20
N GLY A 228 0.72 -1.30 -14.46
CA GLY A 228 1.65 -0.28 -14.94
C GLY A 228 1.03 1.10 -15.17
N ARG A 229 -0.22 1.32 -14.74
CA ARG A 229 -0.95 2.57 -14.94
C ARG A 229 -0.18 3.75 -14.35
N ARG A 230 -0.09 4.85 -15.12
CA ARG A 230 0.49 6.14 -14.69
C ARG A 230 1.93 6.13 -14.17
N MET A 231 2.66 5.05 -14.28
CA MET A 231 4.07 5.00 -13.85
C MET A 231 4.96 6.02 -14.57
N ALA A 232 4.60 6.41 -15.79
CA ALA A 232 5.30 7.47 -16.52
C ALA A 232 5.08 8.86 -15.88
N VAL A 233 3.97 9.09 -15.18
CA VAL A 233 3.69 10.32 -14.43
C VAL A 233 4.54 10.32 -13.15
N ALA A 234 4.55 9.23 -12.42
CA ALA A 234 5.30 9.08 -11.17
C ALA A 234 6.82 9.20 -11.33
N LYS A 235 7.35 9.11 -12.56
CA LYS A 235 8.79 9.26 -12.87
C LYS A 235 9.24 10.70 -13.10
N LYS A 236 8.34 11.65 -13.19
CA LYS A 236 8.65 13.06 -13.45
C LYS A 236 8.87 13.81 -12.17
#